data_9d63a738724a59aeee274db122bb3440
#
_entry.id   9d63a738724a59aeee274db122bb3440
#
_cell.length_a   1.000
_cell.length_b   1.000
_cell.length_c   1.000
_cell.angle_alpha   90.00
_cell.angle_beta   90.00
_cell.angle_gamma   90.00
#
_symmetry.space_group_name_H-M   'P 1'
#
loop_
_entity.id
_entity.type
_entity.pdbx_description
1 polymer ?
#
loop_
_entity_poly.entity_id
_entity_poly.type
_entity_poly.pdbx_seq_one_letter_code
_entity_poly.pdbx_strand_id
1 'polypeptide(L)'
;MMIKREIIIKNENETREFALKLADELKAGDVLALIGDLGTGKTALTKYIAQGLGIKDSIVSPTFTIVREYTDGRLPLYHFDVYRLADSEEMFNIGAEEYFYEKGGVCVIEWADIVEDILPADTKYIYIEYGASEGERIYKCTF
;
A
#
# COMPACT_ATOMS: atom_id res chain seq x y z
N MET A 1 12.49 -12.27 4.88
CA MET A 1 11.46 -11.53 5.60
C MET A 1 10.41 -12.49 6.14
N MET A 2 10.04 -12.36 7.41
CA MET A 2 9.18 -13.34 8.06
C MET A 2 7.70 -12.99 7.90
N ILE A 3 6.92 -13.91 7.34
CA ILE A 3 5.46 -13.79 7.28
C ILE A 3 4.89 -14.14 8.65
N LYS A 4 4.14 -13.21 9.24
CA LYS A 4 3.52 -13.39 10.55
C LYS A 4 2.10 -13.91 10.48
N ARG A 5 1.39 -13.66 9.38
CA ARG A 5 0.03 -14.15 9.19
C ARG A 5 -0.30 -14.28 7.71
N GLU A 6 -1.19 -15.21 7.44
CA GLU A 6 -1.69 -15.46 6.10
C GLU A 6 -3.21 -15.38 6.16
N ILE A 7 -3.82 -14.58 5.31
CA ILE A 7 -5.25 -14.31 5.32
C ILE A 7 -5.83 -14.66 3.96
N ILE A 8 -6.86 -15.49 3.96
CA ILE A 8 -7.59 -15.82 2.73
C ILE A 8 -8.72 -14.82 2.57
N ILE A 9 -8.71 -14.11 1.46
CA ILE A 9 -9.72 -13.11 1.09
C ILE A 9 -10.58 -13.73 -0.01
N LYS A 10 -11.83 -13.98 0.28
CA LYS A 10 -12.72 -14.71 -0.63
C LYS A 10 -13.43 -13.83 -1.65
N ASN A 11 -13.60 -12.55 -1.33
CA ASN A 11 -14.33 -11.61 -2.16
C ASN A 11 -13.94 -10.17 -1.80
N GLU A 12 -14.45 -9.22 -2.56
CA GLU A 12 -14.14 -7.80 -2.37
C GLU A 12 -14.61 -7.27 -1.03
N ASN A 13 -15.73 -7.77 -0.50
CA ASN A 13 -16.22 -7.35 0.81
C ASN A 13 -15.21 -7.71 1.92
N GLU A 14 -14.57 -8.87 1.81
CA GLU A 14 -13.53 -9.27 2.77
C GLU A 14 -12.26 -8.41 2.62
N THR A 15 -11.93 -8.00 1.40
CA THR A 15 -10.87 -7.00 1.18
C THR A 15 -11.18 -5.72 1.93
N ARG A 16 -12.41 -5.23 1.81
CA ARG A 16 -12.86 -4.02 2.49
C ARG A 16 -12.75 -4.17 4.01
N GLU A 17 -13.25 -5.26 4.56
CA GLU A 17 -13.18 -5.51 6.01
C GLU A 17 -11.74 -5.52 6.52
N PHE A 18 -10.86 -6.22 5.82
CA PHE A 18 -9.44 -6.25 6.15
C PHE A 18 -8.83 -4.84 6.12
N ALA A 19 -9.10 -4.09 5.06
CA ALA A 19 -8.55 -2.75 4.88
C ALA A 19 -9.04 -1.76 5.94
N LEU A 20 -10.32 -1.83 6.33
CA LEU A 20 -10.85 -0.95 7.36
C LEU A 20 -10.21 -1.21 8.72
N LYS A 21 -9.99 -2.47 9.07
CA LYS A 21 -9.28 -2.82 10.30
C LYS A 21 -7.82 -2.36 10.27
N LEU A 22 -7.15 -2.58 9.15
CA LEU A 22 -5.77 -2.14 8.97
C LEU A 22 -5.66 -0.63 9.10
N ALA A 23 -6.57 0.11 8.47
CA ALA A 23 -6.56 1.57 8.54
C ALA A 23 -6.65 2.10 9.98
N ASP A 24 -7.43 1.43 10.84
CA ASP A 24 -7.54 1.82 12.25
C ASP A 24 -6.22 1.61 13.01
N GLU A 25 -5.38 0.71 12.56
CA GLU A 25 -4.10 0.39 13.20
C GLU A 25 -2.95 1.26 12.67
N LEU A 26 -3.11 1.88 11.51
CA LEU A 26 -2.05 2.67 10.89
C LEU A 26 -1.81 3.99 11.64
N LYS A 27 -0.55 4.36 11.73
CA LYS A 27 -0.07 5.54 12.45
C LYS A 27 0.73 6.43 11.53
N ALA A 28 0.88 7.70 11.91
CA ALA A 28 1.74 8.64 11.20
C ALA A 28 3.16 8.07 11.06
N GLY A 29 3.68 8.09 9.87
CA GLY A 29 4.99 7.55 9.55
C GLY A 29 5.01 6.09 9.12
N ASP A 30 3.88 5.39 9.15
CA ASP A 30 3.82 4.01 8.67
C ASP A 30 4.00 3.95 7.15
N VAL A 31 4.74 2.94 6.72
CA VAL A 31 4.93 2.62 5.31
C VAL A 31 4.39 1.21 5.06
N LEU A 32 3.48 1.09 4.12
CA LEU A 32 2.85 -0.15 3.73
C LEU A 32 3.25 -0.49 2.30
N ALA A 33 3.94 -1.59 2.13
CA ALA A 33 4.42 -2.06 0.83
C ALA A 33 3.50 -3.17 0.31
N LEU A 34 2.90 -2.95 -0.85
CA LEU A 34 2.02 -3.91 -1.51
C LEU A 34 2.77 -4.57 -2.67
N ILE A 35 2.91 -5.88 -2.60
CA ILE A 35 3.63 -6.66 -3.60
C ILE A 35 2.70 -7.75 -4.13
N GLY A 36 2.53 -7.78 -5.44
CA GLY A 36 1.69 -8.76 -6.10
C GLY A 36 1.66 -8.52 -7.60
N ASP A 37 1.30 -9.53 -8.36
CA ASP A 37 1.19 -9.45 -9.80
C ASP A 37 0.10 -8.46 -10.24
N LEU A 38 0.14 -8.09 -11.51
CA LEU A 38 -0.87 -7.25 -12.10
C LEU A 38 -2.26 -7.87 -11.92
N GLY A 39 -3.22 -7.07 -11.51
CA GLY A 39 -4.59 -7.53 -11.32
C GLY A 39 -4.88 -8.23 -10.00
N THR A 40 -3.94 -8.27 -9.05
CA THR A 40 -4.18 -8.88 -7.73
C THR A 40 -5.01 -7.99 -6.80
N GLY A 41 -5.26 -6.74 -7.16
CA GLY A 41 -6.12 -5.85 -6.37
C GLY A 41 -5.38 -4.90 -5.44
N LYS A 42 -4.12 -4.56 -5.73
CA LYS A 42 -3.34 -3.60 -4.92
C LYS A 42 -4.02 -2.23 -4.84
N THR A 43 -4.52 -1.74 -5.96
CA THR A 43 -5.21 -0.45 -6.01
C THR A 43 -6.55 -0.51 -5.28
N ALA A 44 -7.30 -1.61 -5.42
CA ALA A 44 -8.56 -1.80 -4.71
C ALA A 44 -8.33 -1.80 -3.19
N LEU A 45 -7.31 -2.51 -2.72
CA LEU A 45 -6.95 -2.50 -1.31
C LEU A 45 -6.60 -1.09 -0.83
N THR A 46 -5.85 -0.34 -1.60
CA THR A 46 -5.50 1.05 -1.28
C THR A 46 -6.73 1.93 -1.16
N LYS A 47 -7.71 1.76 -2.04
CA LYS A 47 -8.99 2.51 -1.97
C LYS A 47 -9.73 2.27 -0.66
N TYR A 48 -9.78 1.03 -0.20
CA TYR A 48 -10.45 0.71 1.05
C TYR A 48 -9.65 1.17 2.27
N ILE A 49 -8.33 1.14 2.21
CA ILE A 49 -7.49 1.74 3.26
C ILE A 49 -7.77 3.24 3.37
N ALA A 50 -7.83 3.93 2.24
CA ALA A 50 -8.17 5.35 2.20
C ALA A 50 -9.54 5.60 2.81
N GLN A 51 -10.53 4.78 2.48
CA GLN A 51 -11.86 4.87 3.07
C GLN A 51 -11.81 4.73 4.59
N GLY A 52 -11.02 3.77 5.09
CA GLY A 52 -10.81 3.56 6.52
C GLY A 52 -10.12 4.73 7.21
N LEU A 53 -9.29 5.48 6.50
CA LEU A 53 -8.66 6.70 6.99
C LEU A 53 -9.59 7.92 6.92
N GLY A 54 -10.80 7.75 6.42
CA GLY A 54 -11.76 8.85 6.30
C GLY A 54 -11.54 9.76 5.09
N ILE A 55 -10.75 9.32 4.12
CA ILE A 55 -10.50 10.07 2.89
C ILE A 55 -11.73 9.94 2.00
N LYS A 56 -12.32 11.06 1.61
CA LYS A 56 -13.51 11.11 0.78
C LYS A 56 -13.19 11.37 -0.69
N ASP A 57 -11.99 11.86 -0.96
CA ASP A 57 -11.54 12.11 -2.31
C ASP A 57 -11.41 10.79 -3.08
N SER A 58 -11.64 10.82 -4.39
CA SER A 58 -11.54 9.63 -5.22
C SER A 58 -10.08 9.21 -5.37
N ILE A 59 -9.81 7.96 -5.04
CA ILE A 59 -8.46 7.40 -5.20
C ILE A 59 -8.27 7.01 -6.66
N VAL A 60 -7.25 7.58 -7.27
CA VAL A 60 -6.87 7.34 -8.66
C VAL A 60 -5.46 6.75 -8.68
N SER A 61 -5.26 5.70 -9.49
CA SER A 61 -3.92 5.10 -9.62
C SER A 61 -2.90 6.15 -10.07
N PRO A 62 -1.77 6.29 -9.35
CA PRO A 62 -0.76 7.29 -9.70
C PRO A 62 0.27 6.78 -10.72
N THR A 63 -0.11 5.88 -11.63
CA THR A 63 0.81 5.23 -12.57
C THR A 63 1.64 6.24 -13.37
N PHE A 64 1.05 7.36 -13.75
CA PHE A 64 1.74 8.39 -14.53
C PHE A 64 2.41 9.47 -13.69
N THR A 65 1.93 9.68 -12.47
CA THR A 65 2.43 10.73 -11.56
C THR A 65 3.34 10.16 -10.47
N ILE A 66 3.38 8.84 -10.33
CA ILE A 66 4.15 8.07 -9.35
C ILE A 66 3.62 8.22 -7.93
N VAL A 67 3.27 9.41 -7.48
CA VAL A 67 2.70 9.65 -6.15
C VAL A 67 1.52 10.60 -6.22
N ARG A 68 0.49 10.32 -5.42
CA ARG A 68 -0.63 11.23 -5.16
C ARG A 68 -0.80 11.40 -3.67
N GLU A 69 -1.16 12.60 -3.26
CA GLU A 69 -1.35 12.95 -1.85
C GLU A 69 -2.82 13.22 -1.57
N TYR A 70 -3.33 12.62 -0.50
CA TYR A 70 -4.71 12.79 -0.03
C TYR A 70 -4.65 13.24 1.42
N THR A 71 -5.12 14.43 1.71
CA THR A 71 -4.93 15.06 3.03
C THR A 71 -6.22 15.30 3.80
N ASP A 72 -7.35 14.85 3.28
CA ASP A 72 -8.67 15.11 3.88
C ASP A 72 -9.14 14.07 4.91
N GLY A 73 -8.33 13.04 5.20
CA GLY A 73 -8.65 12.01 6.19
C GLY A 73 -8.04 12.21 7.56
N ARG A 74 -8.16 11.20 8.41
CA ARG A 74 -7.57 11.19 9.76
C ARG A 74 -6.05 11.34 9.73
N LEU A 75 -5.43 10.71 8.73
CA LEU A 75 -4.00 10.83 8.43
C LEU A 75 -3.84 11.14 6.95
N PRO A 76 -2.83 11.93 6.56
CA PRO A 76 -2.50 12.04 5.14
C PRO A 76 -2.14 10.67 4.56
N LEU A 77 -2.57 10.40 3.34
CA LEU A 77 -2.21 9.20 2.59
C LEU A 77 -1.37 9.60 1.40
N TYR A 78 -0.20 9.00 1.28
CA TYR A 78 0.71 9.17 0.15
C TYR A 78 0.72 7.85 -0.62
N HIS A 79 0.02 7.83 -1.76
CA HIS A 79 -0.16 6.65 -2.59
C HIS A 79 0.86 6.66 -3.72
N PHE A 80 1.77 5.68 -3.69
CA PHE A 80 2.81 5.51 -4.70
C PHE A 80 2.48 4.32 -5.59
N ASP A 81 2.75 4.46 -6.89
CA ASP A 81 2.82 3.35 -7.82
C ASP A 81 4.15 3.48 -8.56
N VAL A 82 5.08 2.59 -8.26
CA VAL A 82 6.45 2.67 -8.78
C VAL A 82 6.72 1.71 -9.92
N TYR A 83 5.66 1.16 -10.54
CA TYR A 83 5.77 0.22 -11.64
C TYR A 83 6.67 0.72 -12.79
N ARG A 84 6.65 2.03 -13.07
CA ARG A 84 7.42 2.63 -14.16
C ARG A 84 8.84 3.01 -13.79
N LEU A 85 9.21 2.91 -12.53
CA LEU A 85 10.56 3.23 -12.10
C LEU A 85 11.50 2.09 -12.46
N ALA A 86 12.71 2.44 -12.89
CA ALA A 86 13.74 1.45 -13.19
C ALA A 86 14.40 0.91 -11.92
N ASP A 87 14.55 1.77 -10.90
CA ASP A 87 15.26 1.42 -9.68
C ASP A 87 14.89 2.39 -8.53
N SER A 88 15.48 2.13 -7.36
CA SER A 88 15.28 2.93 -6.16
C SER A 88 15.84 4.33 -6.24
N GLU A 89 16.87 4.55 -7.06
CA GLU A 89 17.45 5.88 -7.24
C GLU A 89 16.42 6.86 -7.81
N GLU A 90 15.62 6.42 -8.77
CA GLU A 90 14.55 7.25 -9.31
C GLU A 90 13.53 7.63 -8.24
N MET A 91 13.19 6.70 -7.34
CA MET A 91 12.28 6.99 -6.23
C MET A 91 12.90 7.95 -5.23
N PHE A 92 14.17 7.77 -4.92
CA PHE A 92 14.90 8.69 -4.06
C PHE A 92 14.87 10.11 -4.61
N ASN A 93 15.07 10.26 -5.93
CA ASN A 93 15.12 11.56 -6.60
C ASN A 93 13.78 12.31 -6.60
N ILE A 94 12.67 11.64 -6.43
CA ILE A 94 11.36 12.30 -6.27
C ILE A 94 11.05 12.68 -4.84
N GLY A 95 11.99 12.49 -3.91
CA GLY A 95 11.83 12.90 -2.52
C GLY A 95 11.21 11.87 -1.60
N ALA A 96 11.36 10.58 -1.90
CA ALA A 96 10.74 9.51 -1.12
C ALA A 96 11.06 9.56 0.37
N GLU A 97 12.31 9.88 0.75
CA GLU A 97 12.70 9.96 2.16
C GLU A 97 11.88 10.98 2.95
N GLU A 98 11.55 12.09 2.33
CA GLU A 98 10.71 13.11 2.97
C GLU A 98 9.33 12.56 3.29
N TYR A 99 8.74 11.79 2.37
CA TYR A 99 7.46 11.12 2.61
C TYR A 99 7.56 10.09 3.73
N PHE A 100 8.64 9.32 3.78
CA PHE A 100 8.80 8.26 4.77
C PHE A 100 9.02 8.80 6.18
N TYR A 101 9.80 9.86 6.33
CA TYR A 101 10.33 10.28 7.63
C TYR A 101 9.85 11.64 8.10
N GLU A 102 9.39 12.53 7.24
CA GLU A 102 9.15 13.93 7.59
C GLU A 102 7.69 14.39 7.45
N LYS A 103 6.93 13.82 6.54
CA LYS A 103 5.58 14.34 6.24
C LYS A 103 4.49 13.89 7.21
N GLY A 104 4.72 12.86 8.00
CA GLY A 104 3.81 12.46 9.08
C GLY A 104 2.51 11.79 8.63
N GLY A 105 2.47 11.25 7.42
CA GLY A 105 1.31 10.51 6.91
C GLY A 105 1.60 9.03 6.78
N VAL A 106 0.71 8.33 6.09
CA VAL A 106 0.84 6.92 5.75
C VAL A 106 1.24 6.80 4.29
N CYS A 107 2.30 6.05 4.00
CA CYS A 107 2.70 5.74 2.63
C CYS A 107 2.17 4.36 2.26
N VAL A 108 1.49 4.25 1.12
CA VAL A 108 1.12 2.97 0.53
C VAL A 108 1.80 2.88 -0.83
N ILE A 109 2.62 1.86 -1.03
CA ILE A 109 3.47 1.72 -2.20
C ILE A 109 3.11 0.45 -2.95
N GLU A 110 2.58 0.60 -4.18
CA GLU A 110 2.33 -0.52 -5.08
C GLU A 110 3.60 -0.79 -5.89
N TRP A 111 3.85 -2.07 -6.19
CA TRP A 111 5.07 -2.54 -6.85
C TRP A 111 6.33 -2.26 -6.02
N ALA A 112 6.19 -2.35 -4.71
CA ALA A 112 7.23 -1.94 -3.77
C ALA A 112 8.53 -2.76 -3.86
N ASP A 113 8.46 -3.97 -4.41
CA ASP A 113 9.63 -4.82 -4.63
C ASP A 113 10.69 -4.15 -5.52
N ILE A 114 10.29 -3.23 -6.41
CA ILE A 114 11.22 -2.49 -7.26
C ILE A 114 12.15 -1.57 -6.44
N VAL A 115 11.65 -1.09 -5.31
CA VAL A 115 12.33 -0.09 -4.48
C VAL A 115 12.61 -0.57 -3.05
N GLU A 116 12.62 -1.87 -2.85
CA GLU A 116 12.70 -2.50 -1.52
C GLU A 116 13.93 -2.05 -0.72
N ASP A 117 15.04 -1.82 -1.37
CA ASP A 117 16.31 -1.45 -0.75
C ASP A 117 16.32 -0.07 -0.08
N ILE A 118 15.38 0.81 -0.41
CA ILE A 118 15.28 2.14 0.22
C ILE A 118 14.11 2.28 1.18
N LEU A 119 13.31 1.24 1.35
CA LEU A 119 12.16 1.30 2.25
C LEU A 119 12.63 1.29 3.72
N PRO A 120 11.90 1.98 4.61
CA PRO A 120 12.22 1.95 6.04
C PRO A 120 12.30 0.53 6.61
N ALA A 121 13.12 0.33 7.63
CA ALA A 121 13.31 -0.98 8.24
C ALA A 121 12.02 -1.55 8.86
N ASP A 122 11.12 -0.69 9.31
CA ASP A 122 9.85 -1.06 9.92
C ASP A 122 8.69 -1.10 8.93
N THR A 123 8.96 -1.12 7.63
CA THR A 123 7.94 -1.22 6.59
C THR A 123 7.08 -2.47 6.79
N LYS A 124 5.77 -2.28 6.68
CA LYS A 124 4.80 -3.37 6.72
C LYS A 124 4.57 -3.88 5.30
N TYR A 125 4.76 -5.17 5.08
CA TYR A 125 4.61 -5.78 3.76
C TYR A 125 3.34 -6.62 3.69
N ILE A 126 2.61 -6.49 2.59
CA ILE A 126 1.52 -7.41 2.23
C ILE A 126 1.86 -7.97 0.85
N TYR A 127 2.10 -9.27 0.81
CA TYR A 127 2.27 -10.00 -0.45
C TYR A 127 0.89 -10.53 -0.84
N ILE A 128 0.42 -10.15 -2.01
CA ILE A 128 -0.90 -10.50 -2.51
C ILE A 128 -0.76 -11.54 -3.62
N GLU A 129 -1.36 -12.71 -3.43
CA GLU A 129 -1.34 -13.79 -4.39
C GLU A 129 -2.75 -14.13 -4.82
N TYR A 130 -2.90 -14.72 -6.01
CA TYR A 130 -4.16 -15.30 -6.44
C TYR A 130 -4.49 -16.51 -5.56
N GLY A 131 -5.76 -16.68 -5.22
CA GLY A 131 -6.23 -17.84 -4.48
C GLY A 131 -6.66 -18.98 -5.40
N ALA A 132 -7.32 -19.97 -4.80
CA ALA A 132 -7.76 -21.18 -5.52
C ALA A 132 -8.95 -20.93 -6.45
N SER A 133 -9.79 -19.95 -6.11
CA SER A 133 -11.00 -19.61 -6.86
C SER A 133 -10.90 -18.21 -7.46
N GLU A 134 -11.70 -17.95 -8.49
CA GLU A 134 -11.81 -16.62 -9.07
C GLU A 134 -12.24 -15.63 -8.00
N GLY A 135 -11.58 -14.47 -7.95
CA GLY A 135 -11.86 -13.44 -6.95
C GLY A 135 -11.24 -13.68 -5.58
N GLU A 136 -10.71 -14.89 -5.34
CA GLU A 136 -10.04 -15.21 -4.10
C GLU A 136 -8.59 -14.73 -4.11
N ARG A 137 -8.13 -14.19 -2.98
CA ARG A 137 -6.74 -13.72 -2.81
C ARG A 137 -6.17 -14.26 -1.51
N ILE A 138 -4.85 -14.36 -1.46
CA ILE A 138 -4.12 -14.71 -0.25
C ILE A 138 -3.22 -13.55 0.10
N TYR A 139 -3.39 -12.99 1.30
CA TYR A 139 -2.55 -11.91 1.82
C TYR A 139 -1.56 -12.49 2.81
N LYS A 140 -0.28 -12.32 2.53
CA LYS A 140 0.81 -12.71 3.43
C LYS A 140 1.42 -11.46 4.02
N CYS A 141 1.23 -11.28 5.32
CA CYS A 141 1.60 -10.05 6.03
C CYS A 141 2.80 -10.29 6.94
N THR A 142 3.70 -9.30 6.98
CA THR A 142 4.88 -9.33 7.87
C THR A 142 4.58 -8.74 9.26
N PHE A 143 3.35 -8.36 9.48
CA PHE A 143 2.94 -7.68 10.72
C PHE A 143 1.67 -8.25 11.30
#